data_e803d32a1ab2e5bda836371b44ce9829
#
_entry.id   e803d32a1ab2e5bda836371b44ce9829
#
_cell.length_a   1.000
_cell.length_b   1.000
_cell.length_c   1.000
_cell.angle_alpha   90.00
_cell.angle_beta   90.00
_cell.angle_gamma   90.00
#
_symmetry.space_group_name_H-M   'P 1'
#
loop_
_entity.id
_entity.type
_entity.pdbx_description
1 polymer ?
#
loop_
_entity_poly.entity_id
_entity_poly.type
_entity_poly.pdbx_seq_one_letter_code
_entity_poly.pdbx_strand_id
1 'polypeptide(L)'
;MNSILYEYLYLLASKFPRTYIPPKEKKISYVEEALRYIENNYDGDVNIQVIADHLNIERTYLYRLFKTITGVSPQEYLLDFRLRRACSLLESTDLSVSYIARSVGYEDALYFSRLFKQKKGRTPTRYRQECTREKPAPSSDPQTPAKER
;
A
#
# COMPACT_ATOMS: atom_id res chain seq x y z
N MET A 1 50.16 9.61 29.38
CA MET A 1 49.06 8.95 30.12
C MET A 1 47.71 9.12 29.43
N ASN A 2 47.64 9.18 28.08
CA ASN A 2 46.40 9.43 27.33
C ASN A 2 46.08 8.36 26.28
N SER A 3 46.93 7.33 26.10
CA SER A 3 46.75 6.31 25.06
C SER A 3 45.55 5.39 25.36
N ILE A 4 45.38 4.98 26.60
CA ILE A 4 44.31 4.05 27.03
C ILE A 4 42.92 4.69 26.91
N LEU A 5 42.82 6.00 27.19
CA LEU A 5 41.55 6.74 27.06
C LEU A 5 41.14 6.89 25.59
N TYR A 6 42.09 7.12 24.69
CA TYR A 6 41.81 7.18 23.24
C TYR A 6 41.42 5.80 22.67
N GLU A 7 42.05 4.72 23.12
CA GLU A 7 41.68 3.35 22.74
C GLU A 7 40.28 2.98 23.25
N TYR A 8 39.94 3.36 24.48
CA TYR A 8 38.61 3.13 25.06
C TYR A 8 37.52 3.95 24.36
N LEU A 9 37.79 5.22 24.03
CA LEU A 9 36.90 6.07 23.25
C LEU A 9 36.74 5.57 21.80
N TYR A 10 37.79 5.05 21.20
CA TYR A 10 37.74 4.44 19.87
C TYR A 10 36.90 3.16 19.86
N LEU A 11 37.07 2.29 20.86
CA LEU A 11 36.27 1.09 21.06
C LEU A 11 34.80 1.41 21.36
N LEU A 12 34.53 2.44 22.16
CA LEU A 12 33.16 2.95 22.38
C LEU A 12 32.54 3.50 21.09
N ALA A 13 33.26 4.32 20.35
CA ALA A 13 32.81 4.91 19.11
C ALA A 13 32.58 3.84 18.00
N SER A 14 33.33 2.72 18.03
CA SER A 14 33.14 1.60 17.10
C SER A 14 31.98 0.69 17.47
N LYS A 15 31.57 0.63 18.74
CA LYS A 15 30.41 -0.14 19.22
C LYS A 15 29.08 0.59 19.09
N PHE A 16 29.11 1.92 19.04
CA PHE A 16 27.91 2.70 18.69
C PHE A 16 27.93 2.92 17.18
N PRO A 17 27.01 2.32 16.42
CA PRO A 17 26.90 2.64 15.01
C PRO A 17 26.70 4.16 14.93
N ARG A 18 27.64 4.85 14.28
CA ARG A 18 27.43 6.27 13.91
C ARG A 18 26.08 6.30 13.23
N THR A 19 25.12 6.97 13.84
CA THR A 19 23.81 7.18 13.24
C THR A 19 24.06 7.96 11.95
N TYR A 20 24.27 7.24 10.85
CA TYR A 20 24.43 7.85 9.54
C TYR A 20 23.12 8.53 9.21
N ILE A 21 23.10 9.85 9.26
CA ILE A 21 21.94 10.64 8.82
C ILE A 21 22.12 10.83 7.31
N PRO A 22 21.38 10.10 6.49
CA PRO A 22 21.53 10.21 5.05
C PRO A 22 21.11 11.60 4.55
N PRO A 23 21.68 12.09 3.45
CA PRO A 23 21.24 13.30 2.76
C PRO A 23 19.72 13.28 2.50
N LYS A 24 19.12 14.46 2.36
CA LYS A 24 17.66 14.60 2.15
C LYS A 24 17.16 13.77 0.95
N GLU A 25 17.92 13.77 -0.13
CA GLU A 25 17.60 13.00 -1.35
C GLU A 25 17.55 11.49 -1.07
N LYS A 26 18.49 10.98 -0.27
CA LYS A 26 18.52 9.56 0.10
C LYS A 26 17.35 9.17 0.99
N LYS A 27 16.87 10.08 1.85
CA LYS A 27 15.68 9.85 2.67
C LYS A 27 14.42 9.73 1.82
N ILE A 28 14.27 10.58 0.82
CA ILE A 28 13.17 10.53 -0.14
C ILE A 28 13.23 9.24 -0.94
N SER A 29 14.41 8.86 -1.45
CA SER A 29 14.62 7.61 -2.20
C SER A 29 14.21 6.37 -1.42
N TYR A 30 14.49 6.28 -0.12
CA TYR A 30 14.03 5.15 0.71
C TYR A 30 12.49 5.06 0.78
N VAL A 31 11.80 6.19 0.88
CA VAL A 31 10.33 6.20 0.94
C VAL A 31 9.73 5.86 -0.42
N GLU A 32 10.27 6.39 -1.52
CA GLU A 32 9.85 6.05 -2.88
C GLU A 32 10.03 4.55 -3.17
N GLU A 33 11.12 3.96 -2.71
CA GLU A 33 11.37 2.54 -2.89
C GLU A 33 10.46 1.69 -2.00
N ALA A 34 10.16 2.13 -0.77
CA ALA A 34 9.17 1.49 0.09
C ALA A 34 7.76 1.55 -0.52
N LEU A 35 7.36 2.67 -1.11
CA LEU A 35 6.09 2.81 -1.82
C LEU A 35 6.00 1.84 -3.00
N ARG A 36 7.03 1.80 -3.85
CA ARG A 36 7.10 0.85 -4.98
C ARG A 36 7.05 -0.60 -4.51
N TYR A 37 7.74 -0.93 -3.42
CA TYR A 37 7.70 -2.27 -2.84
C TYR A 37 6.29 -2.65 -2.41
N ILE A 38 5.59 -1.77 -1.71
CA ILE A 38 4.19 -1.97 -1.29
C ILE A 38 3.29 -2.17 -2.52
N GLU A 39 3.39 -1.30 -3.51
CA GLU A 39 2.56 -1.33 -4.71
C GLU A 39 2.75 -2.58 -5.58
N ASN A 40 3.97 -3.13 -5.59
CA ASN A 40 4.29 -4.33 -6.37
C ASN A 40 4.00 -5.64 -5.62
N ASN A 41 3.85 -5.61 -4.29
CA ASN A 41 3.70 -6.81 -3.46
C ASN A 41 2.45 -6.75 -2.55
N TYR A 42 1.52 -5.83 -2.78
CA TYR A 42 0.39 -5.56 -1.89
C TYR A 42 -0.52 -6.77 -1.63
N ASP A 43 -0.60 -7.72 -2.53
CA ASP A 43 -1.40 -8.94 -2.44
C ASP A 43 -0.75 -10.03 -1.57
N GLY A 44 0.54 -9.89 -1.26
CA GLY A 44 1.31 -10.81 -0.45
C GLY A 44 1.41 -10.42 1.03
N ASP A 45 2.28 -11.13 1.76
CA ASP A 45 2.56 -10.86 3.18
C ASP A 45 3.57 -9.70 3.33
N VAL A 46 3.08 -8.48 3.12
CA VAL A 46 3.87 -7.25 3.24
C VAL A 46 3.74 -6.66 4.63
N ASN A 47 4.88 -6.48 5.30
CA ASN A 47 4.98 -5.75 6.55
C ASN A 47 6.21 -4.83 6.56
N ILE A 48 6.25 -3.92 7.53
CA ILE A 48 7.32 -2.91 7.62
C ILE A 48 8.71 -3.54 7.81
N GLN A 49 8.81 -4.72 8.46
CA GLN A 49 10.08 -5.40 8.66
C GLN A 49 10.65 -5.88 7.32
N VAL A 50 9.83 -6.56 6.51
CA VAL A 50 10.22 -7.03 5.17
C VAL A 50 10.70 -5.88 4.29
N ILE A 51 10.01 -4.74 4.33
CA ILE A 51 10.41 -3.55 3.57
C ILE A 51 11.73 -2.99 4.08
N ALA A 52 11.91 -2.90 5.40
CA ALA A 52 13.14 -2.40 6.00
C ALA A 52 14.35 -3.29 5.69
N ASP A 53 14.17 -4.62 5.72
CA ASP A 53 15.19 -5.59 5.34
C ASP A 53 15.55 -5.48 3.85
N HIS A 54 14.57 -5.31 2.98
CA HIS A 54 14.78 -5.07 1.55
C HIS A 54 15.61 -3.80 1.29
N LEU A 55 15.35 -2.74 2.03
CA LEU A 55 16.07 -1.46 1.93
C LEU A 55 17.39 -1.43 2.72
N ASN A 56 17.68 -2.50 3.47
CA ASN A 56 18.84 -2.60 4.37
C ASN A 56 18.95 -1.41 5.33
N ILE A 57 17.81 -1.05 5.94
CA ILE A 57 17.72 0.00 6.97
C ILE A 57 16.93 -0.49 8.19
N GLU A 58 17.09 0.21 9.31
CA GLU A 58 16.40 -0.16 10.54
C GLU A 58 14.89 0.14 10.43
N ARG A 59 14.05 -0.81 10.90
CA ARG A 59 12.58 -0.75 10.85
C ARG A 59 11.99 0.53 11.45
N THR A 60 12.46 0.93 12.63
CA THR A 60 11.95 2.12 13.33
C THR A 60 12.34 3.40 12.58
N TYR A 61 13.52 3.39 11.95
CA TYR A 61 13.94 4.50 11.09
C TYR A 61 13.05 4.62 9.86
N LEU A 62 12.79 3.52 9.16
CA LEU A 62 11.87 3.49 8.01
C LEU A 62 10.47 3.98 8.40
N TYR A 63 9.92 3.48 9.50
CA TYR A 63 8.59 3.87 9.97
C TYR A 63 8.49 5.40 10.18
N ARG A 64 9.44 5.99 10.92
CA ARG A 64 9.47 7.43 11.17
C ARG A 64 9.62 8.23 9.88
N LEU A 65 10.53 7.80 9.02
CA LEU A 65 10.81 8.45 7.75
C LEU A 65 9.59 8.44 6.83
N PHE A 66 8.99 7.27 6.67
CA PHE A 66 7.79 7.08 5.86
C PHE A 66 6.63 7.98 6.35
N LYS A 67 6.33 7.94 7.66
CA LYS A 67 5.28 8.76 8.25
C LYS A 67 5.56 10.26 8.15
N THR A 68 6.81 10.68 8.28
CA THR A 68 7.20 12.09 8.15
C THR A 68 7.02 12.62 6.72
N ILE A 69 7.31 11.79 5.71
CA ILE A 69 7.25 12.20 4.30
C ILE A 69 5.84 12.03 3.72
N THR A 70 5.15 10.92 4.03
CA THR A 70 3.83 10.61 3.46
C THR A 70 2.65 11.08 4.32
N GLY A 71 2.87 11.39 5.59
CA GLY A 71 1.84 11.76 6.56
C GLY A 71 1.11 10.56 7.19
N VAL A 72 1.28 9.34 6.64
CA VAL A 72 0.61 8.11 7.11
C VAL A 72 1.62 7.02 7.43
N SER A 73 1.22 6.02 8.21
CA SER A 73 2.08 4.86 8.45
C SER A 73 2.13 3.92 7.23
N PRO A 74 3.19 3.10 7.08
CA PRO A 74 3.26 2.10 6.00
C PRO A 74 2.07 1.14 5.99
N GLN A 75 1.55 0.76 7.17
CA GLN A 75 0.38 -0.11 7.29
C GLN A 75 -0.90 0.58 6.81
N GLU A 76 -1.10 1.84 7.16
CA GLU A 76 -2.24 2.64 6.68
C GLU A 76 -2.18 2.83 5.17
N TYR A 77 -1.00 3.07 4.62
CA TYR A 77 -0.80 3.18 3.18
C TYR A 77 -1.13 1.87 2.45
N LEU A 78 -0.61 0.73 2.94
CA LEU A 78 -0.90 -0.60 2.38
C LEU A 78 -2.41 -0.90 2.43
N LEU A 79 -3.05 -0.62 3.57
CA LEU A 79 -4.49 -0.80 3.73
C LEU A 79 -5.27 0.02 2.71
N ASP A 80 -4.97 1.31 2.58
CA ASP A 80 -5.65 2.19 1.63
C ASP A 80 -5.40 1.74 0.18
N PHE A 81 -4.18 1.33 -0.14
CA PHE A 81 -3.83 0.81 -1.46
C PHE A 81 -4.64 -0.45 -1.82
N ARG A 82 -4.71 -1.43 -0.90
CA ARG A 82 -5.52 -2.65 -1.06
C ARG A 82 -7.00 -2.33 -1.28
N LEU A 83 -7.54 -1.41 -0.49
CA LEU A 83 -8.94 -1.00 -0.63
C LEU A 83 -9.22 -0.27 -1.94
N ARG A 84 -8.31 0.57 -2.43
CA ARG A 84 -8.44 1.21 -3.76
C ARG A 84 -8.43 0.17 -4.88
N ARG A 85 -7.54 -0.82 -4.81
CA ARG A 85 -7.50 -1.93 -5.78
C ARG A 85 -8.79 -2.76 -5.72
N ALA A 86 -9.30 -3.06 -4.52
CA ALA A 86 -10.59 -3.74 -4.35
C ALA A 86 -11.76 -2.97 -4.95
N CYS A 87 -11.82 -1.64 -4.74
CA CYS A 87 -12.84 -0.79 -5.36
C CYS A 87 -12.78 -0.89 -6.90
N SER A 88 -11.59 -0.74 -7.47
CA SER A 88 -11.40 -0.88 -8.93
C SER A 88 -11.89 -2.24 -9.46
N LEU A 89 -11.60 -3.34 -8.77
CA LEU A 89 -12.08 -4.67 -9.15
C LEU A 89 -13.61 -4.82 -9.00
N LEU A 90 -14.18 -4.23 -7.95
CA LEU A 90 -15.64 -4.23 -7.75
C LEU A 90 -16.39 -3.45 -8.85
N GLU A 91 -15.79 -2.39 -9.38
CA GLU A 91 -16.34 -1.52 -10.42
C GLU A 91 -16.20 -2.09 -11.84
N SER A 92 -15.10 -2.80 -12.08
CA SER A 92 -14.71 -3.24 -13.43
C SER A 92 -14.96 -4.72 -13.72
N THR A 93 -15.30 -5.53 -12.71
CA THR A 93 -15.45 -6.99 -12.85
C THR A 93 -16.65 -7.54 -12.08
N ASP A 94 -17.13 -8.72 -12.50
CA ASP A 94 -18.15 -9.50 -11.79
C ASP A 94 -17.56 -10.55 -10.83
N LEU A 95 -16.27 -10.46 -10.52
CA LEU A 95 -15.58 -11.38 -9.61
C LEU A 95 -16.27 -11.41 -8.24
N SER A 96 -16.32 -12.58 -7.60
CA SER A 96 -16.89 -12.70 -6.25
C SER A 96 -16.12 -11.86 -5.24
N VAL A 97 -16.82 -11.38 -4.20
CA VAL A 97 -16.17 -10.62 -3.10
C VAL A 97 -15.05 -11.43 -2.45
N SER A 98 -15.23 -12.75 -2.31
CA SER A 98 -14.21 -13.65 -1.75
C SER A 98 -12.96 -13.73 -2.65
N TYR A 99 -13.14 -13.74 -3.96
CA TYR A 99 -12.02 -13.71 -4.90
C TYR A 99 -11.29 -12.38 -4.85
N ILE A 100 -12.02 -11.26 -4.85
CA ILE A 100 -11.44 -9.92 -4.73
C ILE A 100 -10.67 -9.77 -3.41
N ALA A 101 -11.23 -10.25 -2.29
CA ALA A 101 -10.53 -10.21 -1.00
C ALA A 101 -9.16 -10.89 -1.09
N ARG A 102 -9.11 -12.10 -1.65
CA ARG A 102 -7.83 -12.84 -1.83
C ARG A 102 -6.88 -12.13 -2.78
N SER A 103 -7.36 -11.60 -3.90
CA SER A 103 -6.53 -10.89 -4.89
C SER A 103 -5.96 -9.56 -4.38
N VAL A 104 -6.44 -9.04 -3.26
CA VAL A 104 -5.88 -7.87 -2.59
C VAL A 104 -5.22 -8.19 -1.25
N GLY A 105 -4.90 -9.47 -1.00
CA GLY A 105 -4.10 -9.92 0.14
C GLY A 105 -4.87 -10.17 1.44
N TYR A 106 -6.17 -10.54 1.34
CA TYR A 106 -6.97 -10.97 2.49
C TYR A 106 -7.49 -12.40 2.30
N GLU A 107 -7.01 -13.33 3.08
CA GLU A 107 -7.50 -14.72 3.04
C GLU A 107 -8.95 -14.83 3.54
N ASP A 108 -9.28 -14.10 4.61
CA ASP A 108 -10.63 -14.08 5.21
C ASP A 108 -11.50 -12.99 4.57
N ALA A 109 -12.46 -13.41 3.74
CA ALA A 109 -13.41 -12.54 3.06
C ALA A 109 -14.40 -11.84 4.01
N LEU A 110 -14.70 -12.42 5.19
CA LEU A 110 -15.56 -11.80 6.19
C LEU A 110 -14.81 -10.66 6.90
N TYR A 111 -13.56 -10.90 7.26
CA TYR A 111 -12.70 -9.86 7.82
C TYR A 111 -12.54 -8.70 6.82
N PHE A 112 -12.22 -9.02 5.56
CA PHE A 112 -12.15 -8.04 4.49
C PHE A 112 -13.43 -7.21 4.37
N SER A 113 -14.60 -7.84 4.35
CA SER A 113 -15.89 -7.15 4.20
C SER A 113 -16.19 -6.21 5.36
N ARG A 114 -15.82 -6.58 6.60
CA ARG A 114 -15.95 -5.73 7.79
C ARG A 114 -15.01 -4.52 7.68
N LEU A 115 -13.76 -4.75 7.32
CA LEU A 115 -12.74 -3.71 7.14
C LEU A 115 -13.13 -2.74 6.02
N PHE A 116 -13.58 -3.26 4.88
CA PHE A 116 -14.08 -2.46 3.77
C PHE A 116 -15.26 -1.57 4.18
N LYS A 117 -16.25 -2.15 4.90
CA LYS A 117 -17.39 -1.39 5.42
C LYS A 117 -16.95 -0.29 6.40
N GLN A 118 -16.02 -0.60 7.29
CA GLN A 118 -15.47 0.38 8.24
C GLN A 118 -14.81 1.58 7.54
N LYS A 119 -14.07 1.33 6.45
CA LYS A 119 -13.30 2.37 5.75
C LYS A 119 -14.09 3.08 4.64
N LYS A 120 -15.02 2.39 3.98
CA LYS A 120 -15.80 2.92 2.85
C LYS A 120 -17.27 3.22 3.20
N GLY A 121 -17.70 2.94 4.44
CA GLY A 121 -19.06 3.21 4.93
C GLY A 121 -20.13 2.22 4.42
N ARG A 122 -19.77 1.31 3.51
CA ARG A 122 -20.68 0.34 2.88
C ARG A 122 -19.97 -1.00 2.61
N THR A 123 -20.76 -2.09 2.51
CA THR A 123 -20.21 -3.41 2.20
C THR A 123 -19.70 -3.47 0.74
N PRO A 124 -18.75 -4.35 0.40
CA PRO A 124 -18.28 -4.53 -0.98
C PRO A 124 -19.40 -4.78 -1.98
N THR A 125 -20.39 -5.62 -1.62
CA THR A 125 -21.55 -5.92 -2.46
C THR A 125 -22.39 -4.68 -2.74
N ARG A 126 -22.68 -3.89 -1.70
CA ARG A 126 -23.44 -2.66 -1.85
C ARG A 126 -22.68 -1.61 -2.66
N TYR A 127 -21.38 -1.51 -2.45
CA TYR A 127 -20.50 -0.64 -3.26
C TYR A 127 -20.62 -0.97 -4.75
N ARG A 128 -20.50 -2.24 -5.13
CA ARG A 128 -20.68 -2.70 -6.52
C ARG A 128 -22.03 -2.31 -7.09
N GLN A 129 -23.12 -2.58 -6.36
CA GLN A 129 -24.47 -2.29 -6.82
C GLN A 129 -24.69 -0.79 -7.10
N GLU A 130 -24.13 0.06 -6.27
CA GLU A 130 -24.24 1.51 -6.46
C GLU A 130 -23.45 1.97 -7.68
N CYS A 131 -22.21 1.48 -7.88
CA CYS A 131 -21.40 1.78 -9.06
C CYS A 131 -22.03 1.28 -10.36
N THR A 132 -22.74 0.14 -10.32
CA THR A 132 -23.44 -0.40 -11.51
C THR A 132 -24.67 0.43 -11.87
N ARG A 133 -25.35 1.03 -10.89
CA ARG A 133 -26.51 1.91 -11.13
C ARG A 133 -26.11 3.27 -11.70
N GLU A 134 -24.91 3.75 -11.40
CA GLU A 134 -24.39 5.03 -11.88
C GLU A 134 -23.80 4.96 -13.29
N LYS A 135 -23.56 3.76 -13.85
CA LYS A 135 -23.17 3.62 -15.25
C LYS A 135 -24.39 3.86 -16.14
N PRO A 136 -24.41 4.89 -17.02
CA PRO A 136 -25.47 5.05 -18.01
C PRO A 136 -25.49 3.79 -18.89
N ALA A 137 -26.70 3.29 -19.17
CA ALA A 137 -26.89 2.19 -20.10
C ALA A 137 -26.21 2.52 -21.45
N PRO A 138 -25.53 1.57 -22.09
CA PRO A 138 -25.00 1.81 -23.42
C PRO A 138 -26.18 2.23 -24.32
N SER A 139 -26.06 3.40 -24.95
CA SER A 139 -27.04 3.91 -25.89
C SER A 139 -27.18 2.87 -27.01
N SER A 140 -28.27 2.12 -26.99
CA SER A 140 -28.68 1.30 -28.10
C SER A 140 -29.24 2.23 -29.18
N ASP A 141 -28.37 2.70 -30.06
CA ASP A 141 -28.82 3.26 -31.34
C ASP A 141 -29.38 2.12 -32.20
N PRO A 142 -30.68 2.09 -32.49
CA PRO A 142 -31.20 1.24 -33.54
C PRO A 142 -30.90 1.92 -34.88
N GLN A 143 -29.85 1.46 -35.55
CA GLN A 143 -29.67 1.77 -36.97
C GLN A 143 -30.86 1.21 -37.74
N THR A 144 -31.78 2.07 -38.08
CA THR A 144 -32.83 1.81 -39.06
C THR A 144 -32.17 1.72 -40.43
N PRO A 145 -32.27 0.60 -41.16
CA PRO A 145 -31.79 0.57 -42.52
C PRO A 145 -32.75 1.36 -43.40
N ALA A 146 -32.20 2.37 -44.01
CA ALA A 146 -32.88 3.15 -45.07
C ALA A 146 -33.24 2.20 -46.22
N LYS A 147 -34.52 2.12 -46.51
CA LYS A 147 -35.08 1.43 -47.62
C LYS A 147 -34.89 2.30 -48.86
N GLU A 148 -33.96 1.92 -49.72
CA GLU A 148 -33.90 2.48 -51.11
C GLU A 148 -35.01 1.89 -51.94
N ARG A 149 -35.68 2.83 -52.65
CA ARG A 149 -36.48 2.55 -53.82
C ARG A 149 -35.78 3.08 -55.06
#